data_e740caa54c16c3d8918399c42756b829
#
_entry.id   e740caa54c16c3d8918399c42756b829
#
_cell.length_a   1.000
_cell.length_b   1.000
_cell.length_c   1.000
_cell.angle_alpha   90.00
_cell.angle_beta   90.00
_cell.angle_gamma   90.00
#
_symmetry.space_group_name_H-M   'P 1'
#
loop_
_entity.id
_entity.type
_entity.pdbx_description
1 polymer ?
#
loop_
_entity_poly.entity_id
_entity_poly.type
_entity_poly.pdbx_seq_one_letter_code
_entity_poly.pdbx_strand_id
1 'polypeptide(L)'
;MEQKESIELKNYNSLAINEKIKVSMSIECSKKKFSLFFYCITLILFIITFLYTLNIRHSLIKKYKEYNSYAEKLKIMTNYNELKYEGIKKCLFNQTDEDMCIYRYLCPKKVKGKKRVLIGKKEDGCYVMLNDFENIKIAYSIGIRDLIQFDKDLADKGIDVYMYDHTINKLPYENKYFHWKKIGIGGNSERKYNIQTIEDMIKNNRHKKEKNMILKMDIESAEWNALNDISENILR
;
A
#
# COMPACT_ATOMS: atom_id res chain seq x y z
N MET A 1 91.96 36.33 -6.57
CA MET A 1 90.88 35.94 -5.61
C MET A 1 89.47 36.33 -6.14
N GLU A 2 89.26 37.48 -6.70
CA GLU A 2 87.99 38.00 -7.23
C GLU A 2 87.30 37.14 -8.32
N GLN A 3 88.10 36.50 -9.22
CA GLN A 3 87.49 35.68 -10.28
C GLN A 3 86.85 34.33 -9.76
N LYS A 4 87.35 33.76 -8.66
CA LYS A 4 86.77 32.55 -8.08
C LYS A 4 85.49 32.81 -7.37
N GLU A 5 85.37 33.92 -6.63
CA GLU A 5 84.12 34.33 -5.95
C GLU A 5 82.98 34.65 -6.94
N SER A 6 83.32 35.29 -8.08
CA SER A 6 82.29 35.60 -9.08
C SER A 6 81.73 34.36 -9.78
N ILE A 7 82.51 33.29 -9.93
CA ILE A 7 82.06 32.00 -10.50
C ILE A 7 81.21 31.22 -9.49
N GLU A 8 81.54 31.22 -8.19
CA GLU A 8 80.75 30.60 -7.15
C GLU A 8 79.42 31.30 -6.94
N LEU A 9 79.39 32.65 -6.95
CA LEU A 9 78.09 33.37 -6.85
C LEU A 9 77.19 33.14 -8.06
N LYS A 10 77.73 33.05 -9.28
CA LYS A 10 76.97 32.69 -10.49
C LYS A 10 76.40 31.30 -10.43
N ASN A 11 77.16 30.33 -9.93
CA ASN A 11 76.71 28.95 -9.77
C ASN A 11 75.64 28.84 -8.66
N TYR A 12 75.80 29.56 -7.56
CA TYR A 12 74.80 29.57 -6.45
C TYR A 12 73.47 30.20 -6.90
N ASN A 13 73.57 31.31 -7.65
CA ASN A 13 72.35 31.95 -8.20
C ASN A 13 71.64 31.06 -9.24
N SER A 14 72.37 30.34 -10.07
CA SER A 14 71.78 29.42 -11.06
C SER A 14 71.09 28.19 -10.40
N LEU A 15 71.71 27.68 -9.34
CA LEU A 15 71.08 26.57 -8.55
C LEU A 15 69.77 27.03 -7.85
N ALA A 16 69.81 28.21 -7.21
CA ALA A 16 68.64 28.81 -6.55
C ALA A 16 67.50 29.14 -7.53
N ILE A 17 67.82 29.57 -8.75
CA ILE A 17 66.82 29.81 -9.81
C ILE A 17 66.21 28.46 -10.27
N ASN A 18 67.07 27.45 -10.52
CA ASN A 18 66.55 26.13 -10.92
C ASN A 18 65.67 25.46 -9.86
N GLU A 19 65.99 25.61 -8.58
CA GLU A 19 65.12 25.12 -7.51
C GLU A 19 63.77 25.87 -7.44
N LYS A 20 63.79 27.20 -7.57
CA LYS A 20 62.55 28.00 -7.63
C LYS A 20 61.67 27.63 -8.82
N ILE A 21 62.27 27.36 -9.99
CA ILE A 21 61.56 26.91 -11.19
C ILE A 21 60.94 25.51 -10.94
N LYS A 22 61.69 24.55 -10.36
CA LYS A 22 61.16 23.21 -10.03
C LYS A 22 60.00 23.27 -9.05
N VAL A 23 60.09 24.09 -8.00
CA VAL A 23 59.02 24.27 -7.03
C VAL A 23 57.81 24.92 -7.68
N SER A 24 57.98 25.95 -8.51
CA SER A 24 56.87 26.59 -9.22
C SER A 24 56.17 25.63 -10.18
N MET A 25 56.89 24.85 -10.96
CA MET A 25 56.32 23.83 -11.87
C MET A 25 55.61 22.70 -11.08
N SER A 26 56.11 22.29 -9.92
CA SER A 26 55.49 21.30 -9.06
C SER A 26 54.16 21.83 -8.48
N ILE A 27 54.11 23.08 -8.04
CA ILE A 27 52.89 23.74 -7.52
C ILE A 27 51.84 23.86 -8.63
N GLU A 28 52.25 24.22 -9.83
CA GLU A 28 51.34 24.38 -10.97
C GLU A 28 50.76 23.04 -11.43
N CYS A 29 51.58 21.99 -11.47
CA CYS A 29 51.15 20.64 -11.76
C CYS A 29 50.16 20.10 -10.66
N SER A 30 50.44 20.42 -9.40
CA SER A 30 49.56 20.07 -8.29
C SER A 30 48.21 20.77 -8.37
N LYS A 31 48.21 22.07 -8.71
CA LYS A 31 46.99 22.86 -8.92
C LYS A 31 46.14 22.32 -10.08
N LYS A 32 46.76 21.92 -11.19
CA LYS A 32 46.08 21.33 -12.34
C LYS A 32 45.46 19.96 -11.97
N LYS A 33 46.18 19.10 -11.24
CA LYS A 33 45.64 17.81 -10.75
C LYS A 33 44.48 18.00 -9.78
N PHE A 34 44.57 18.99 -8.89
CA PHE A 34 43.51 19.33 -7.94
C PHE A 34 42.25 19.85 -8.64
N SER A 35 42.44 20.74 -9.63
CA SER A 35 41.34 21.25 -10.46
C SER A 35 40.65 20.14 -11.25
N LEU A 36 41.39 19.20 -11.84
CA LEU A 36 40.85 18.06 -12.57
C LEU A 36 40.06 17.13 -11.63
N PHE A 37 40.57 16.90 -10.42
CA PHE A 37 39.88 16.10 -9.40
C PHE A 37 38.52 16.71 -9.01
N PHE A 38 38.46 18.01 -8.75
CA PHE A 38 37.22 18.71 -8.47
C PHE A 38 36.23 18.64 -9.64
N TYR A 39 36.71 18.80 -10.87
CA TYR A 39 35.90 18.68 -12.07
C TYR A 39 35.29 17.26 -12.21
N CYS A 40 36.07 16.23 -11.95
CA CYS A 40 35.59 14.85 -11.96
C CYS A 40 34.51 14.62 -10.89
N ILE A 41 34.70 15.15 -9.67
CA ILE A 41 33.69 15.02 -8.59
C ILE A 41 32.39 15.74 -8.98
N THR A 42 32.47 16.96 -9.48
CA THR A 42 31.26 17.71 -9.90
C THR A 42 30.53 17.02 -11.03
N LEU A 43 31.26 16.42 -11.99
CA LEU A 43 30.66 15.63 -13.06
C LEU A 43 29.95 14.38 -12.55
N ILE A 44 30.57 13.65 -11.61
CA ILE A 44 29.97 12.48 -10.97
C ILE A 44 28.71 12.87 -10.21
N LEU A 45 28.75 13.94 -9.43
CA LEU A 45 27.57 14.43 -8.71
C LEU A 45 26.45 14.83 -9.67
N PHE A 46 26.79 15.47 -10.78
CA PHE A 46 25.82 15.82 -11.81
C PHE A 46 25.17 14.58 -12.44
N ILE A 47 25.97 13.56 -12.75
CA ILE A 47 25.44 12.28 -13.29
C ILE A 47 24.52 11.61 -12.26
N ILE A 48 24.90 11.56 -10.99
CA ILE A 48 24.09 10.97 -9.92
C ILE A 48 22.75 11.69 -9.78
N THR A 49 22.78 13.03 -9.74
CA THR A 49 21.55 13.83 -9.64
C THR A 49 20.66 13.67 -10.87
N PHE A 50 21.26 13.59 -12.05
CA PHE A 50 20.53 13.35 -13.30
C PHE A 50 19.85 11.97 -13.32
N LEU A 51 20.56 10.90 -12.94
CA LEU A 51 20.00 9.56 -12.84
C LEU A 51 18.89 9.48 -11.78
N TYR A 52 19.07 10.15 -10.65
CA TYR A 52 18.05 10.23 -9.61
C TYR A 52 16.78 10.95 -10.10
N THR A 53 16.92 12.07 -10.81
CA THR A 53 15.78 12.79 -11.39
C THR A 53 15.06 11.97 -12.46
N LEU A 54 15.79 11.21 -13.29
CA LEU A 54 15.18 10.28 -14.25
C LEU A 54 14.38 9.19 -13.57
N ASN A 55 14.88 8.63 -12.48
CA ASN A 55 14.19 7.58 -11.72
C ASN A 55 12.91 8.11 -11.07
N ILE A 56 12.95 9.31 -10.46
CA ILE A 56 11.76 9.99 -9.94
C ILE A 56 10.75 10.22 -11.06
N ARG A 57 11.20 10.75 -12.20
CA ARG A 57 10.32 11.00 -13.36
C ARG A 57 9.63 9.71 -13.83
N HIS A 58 10.37 8.60 -13.92
CA HIS A 58 9.81 7.31 -14.32
C HIS A 58 8.76 6.82 -13.31
N SER A 59 9.05 6.92 -12.02
CA SER A 59 8.10 6.56 -10.94
C SER A 59 6.83 7.41 -10.97
N LEU A 60 6.98 8.73 -11.20
CA LEU A 60 5.83 9.64 -11.32
C LEU A 60 4.98 9.33 -12.54
N ILE A 61 5.59 9.02 -13.69
CA ILE A 61 4.85 8.64 -14.91
C ILE A 61 4.07 7.34 -14.68
N LYS A 62 4.66 6.37 -13.99
CA LYS A 62 3.95 5.12 -13.64
C LYS A 62 2.75 5.40 -12.74
N LYS A 63 2.92 6.17 -11.66
CA LYS A 63 1.83 6.58 -10.77
C LYS A 63 0.75 7.39 -11.48
N TYR A 64 1.14 8.28 -12.40
CA TYR A 64 0.20 9.06 -13.20
C TYR A 64 -0.65 8.18 -14.13
N LYS A 65 -0.04 7.16 -14.76
CA LYS A 65 -0.77 6.20 -15.58
C LYS A 65 -1.76 5.37 -14.74
N GLU A 66 -1.34 4.92 -13.56
CA GLU A 66 -2.23 4.24 -12.61
C GLU A 66 -3.38 5.15 -12.18
N TYR A 67 -3.08 6.41 -11.80
CA TYR A 67 -4.10 7.39 -11.42
C TYR A 67 -5.11 7.66 -12.54
N ASN A 68 -4.66 7.84 -13.78
CA ASN A 68 -5.55 8.05 -14.92
C ASN A 68 -6.42 6.82 -15.20
N SER A 69 -5.87 5.62 -15.04
CA SER A 69 -6.67 4.39 -15.12
C SER A 69 -7.76 4.35 -14.06
N TYR A 70 -7.45 4.75 -12.82
CA TYR A 70 -8.45 4.89 -11.74
C TYR A 70 -9.46 6.01 -12.03
N ALA A 71 -9.01 7.16 -12.53
CA ALA A 71 -9.88 8.28 -12.86
C ALA A 71 -10.86 7.95 -14.01
N GLU A 72 -10.42 7.22 -15.02
CA GLU A 72 -11.31 6.69 -16.07
C GLU A 72 -12.33 5.69 -15.49
N LYS A 73 -11.88 4.77 -14.64
CA LYS A 73 -12.79 3.84 -13.95
C LYS A 73 -13.81 4.57 -13.06
N LEU A 74 -13.39 5.60 -12.33
CA LEU A 74 -14.27 6.46 -11.54
C LEU A 74 -15.25 7.27 -12.42
N LYS A 75 -14.80 7.75 -13.58
CA LYS A 75 -15.65 8.48 -14.55
C LYS A 75 -16.71 7.56 -15.16
N ILE A 76 -16.35 6.32 -15.42
CA ILE A 76 -17.31 5.26 -15.82
C ILE A 76 -18.32 5.02 -14.69
N MET A 77 -17.88 4.97 -13.42
CA MET A 77 -18.77 4.80 -12.26
C MET A 77 -19.65 6.01 -11.98
N THR A 78 -19.20 7.25 -12.22
CA THR A 78 -20.03 8.46 -12.06
C THR A 78 -21.03 8.61 -13.19
N ASN A 79 -20.65 8.35 -14.43
CA ASN A 79 -21.60 8.24 -15.54
C ASN A 79 -22.61 7.11 -15.34
N TYR A 80 -22.19 6.04 -14.61
CA TYR A 80 -23.08 4.93 -14.22
C TYR A 80 -24.24 5.39 -13.33
N ASN A 81 -24.02 6.35 -12.43
CA ASN A 81 -25.05 6.89 -11.56
C ASN A 81 -26.02 7.86 -12.30
N GLU A 82 -25.61 8.44 -13.42
CA GLU A 82 -26.40 9.36 -14.24
C GLU A 82 -27.18 8.68 -15.37
N LEU A 83 -26.73 7.49 -15.82
CA LEU A 83 -27.45 6.72 -16.83
C LEU A 83 -28.66 6.03 -16.21
N LYS A 84 -29.85 6.31 -16.75
CA LYS A 84 -31.07 5.55 -16.39
C LYS A 84 -30.80 4.05 -16.54
N TYR A 85 -31.29 3.27 -15.59
CA TYR A 85 -31.06 1.84 -15.39
C TYR A 85 -31.09 0.97 -16.66
N GLU A 86 -31.85 1.36 -17.67
CA GLU A 86 -31.96 0.63 -18.96
C GLU A 86 -30.77 0.85 -19.91
N GLY A 87 -30.16 2.03 -19.90
CA GLY A 87 -28.92 2.28 -20.65
C GLY A 87 -27.74 1.52 -20.12
N ILE A 88 -27.70 1.34 -18.80
CA ILE A 88 -26.67 0.55 -18.10
C ILE A 88 -26.75 -0.92 -18.48
N LYS A 89 -27.97 -1.49 -18.53
CA LYS A 89 -28.17 -2.87 -18.98
C LYS A 89 -27.54 -3.14 -20.35
N LYS A 90 -27.71 -2.22 -21.30
CA LYS A 90 -27.23 -2.37 -22.66
C LYS A 90 -25.69 -2.28 -22.75
N CYS A 91 -25.08 -1.42 -21.94
CA CYS A 91 -23.62 -1.27 -21.85
C CYS A 91 -22.94 -2.48 -21.22
N LEU A 92 -23.50 -3.03 -20.14
CA LEU A 92 -22.97 -4.17 -19.42
C LEU A 92 -23.16 -5.51 -20.15
N PHE A 93 -24.17 -5.63 -21.00
CA PHE A 93 -24.41 -6.87 -21.76
C PHE A 93 -23.49 -7.04 -22.96
N ASN A 94 -22.89 -5.98 -23.47
CA ASN A 94 -22.04 -6.02 -24.66
C ASN A 94 -20.52 -5.99 -24.35
N GLN A 95 -20.12 -5.96 -23.10
CA GLN A 95 -18.70 -6.00 -22.74
C GLN A 95 -18.29 -7.37 -22.22
N THR A 96 -17.30 -7.94 -22.89
CA THR A 96 -16.64 -9.22 -22.55
C THR A 96 -15.54 -9.07 -21.48
N ASP A 97 -15.45 -7.92 -20.83
CA ASP A 97 -14.43 -7.66 -19.81
C ASP A 97 -14.84 -8.29 -18.47
N GLU A 98 -14.05 -9.24 -17.99
CA GLU A 98 -14.26 -9.94 -16.71
C GLU A 98 -14.40 -8.99 -15.54
N ASP A 99 -13.64 -7.90 -15.51
CA ASP A 99 -13.71 -6.87 -14.48
C ASP A 99 -15.10 -6.22 -14.41
N MET A 100 -15.74 -5.97 -15.54
CA MET A 100 -17.09 -5.41 -15.62
C MET A 100 -18.17 -6.39 -15.14
N CYS A 101 -17.95 -7.69 -15.30
CA CYS A 101 -18.83 -8.71 -14.74
C CYS A 101 -18.86 -8.66 -13.21
N ILE A 102 -17.71 -8.50 -12.56
CA ILE A 102 -17.60 -8.40 -11.09
C ILE A 102 -18.38 -7.19 -10.57
N TYR A 103 -18.20 -6.01 -11.16
CA TYR A 103 -18.94 -4.80 -10.77
C TYR A 103 -20.46 -4.97 -10.88
N ARG A 104 -20.94 -5.74 -11.84
CA ARG A 104 -22.36 -6.05 -12.02
C ARG A 104 -22.96 -6.81 -10.84
N TYR A 105 -22.19 -7.74 -10.26
CA TYR A 105 -22.62 -8.51 -9.08
C TYR A 105 -22.47 -7.73 -7.78
N LEU A 106 -21.44 -6.91 -7.68
CA LEU A 106 -21.13 -6.09 -6.50
C LEU A 106 -21.90 -4.75 -6.46
N CYS A 107 -22.63 -4.39 -7.53
CA CYS A 107 -23.38 -3.15 -7.57
C CYS A 107 -24.46 -3.12 -6.47
N PRO A 108 -24.48 -2.05 -5.64
CA PRO A 108 -25.46 -1.93 -4.56
C PRO A 108 -26.90 -1.91 -5.09
N LYS A 109 -27.69 -2.91 -4.73
CA LYS A 109 -29.08 -3.00 -5.15
C LYS A 109 -30.01 -2.27 -4.17
N LYS A 110 -31.08 -1.63 -4.69
CA LYS A 110 -32.13 -1.06 -3.87
C LYS A 110 -33.08 -2.19 -3.45
N VAL A 111 -33.21 -2.38 -2.14
CA VAL A 111 -34.15 -3.37 -1.58
C VAL A 111 -35.39 -2.61 -1.11
N LYS A 112 -36.59 -3.01 -1.59
CA LYS A 112 -37.86 -2.40 -1.24
C LYS A 112 -38.11 -2.52 0.26
N GLY A 113 -38.47 -1.42 0.91
CA GLY A 113 -38.77 -1.41 2.36
C GLY A 113 -37.59 -1.41 3.30
N LYS A 114 -36.35 -1.57 2.81
CA LYS A 114 -35.15 -1.53 3.64
C LYS A 114 -34.37 -0.23 3.43
N LYS A 115 -33.92 0.39 4.51
CA LYS A 115 -33.07 1.59 4.51
C LYS A 115 -31.59 1.17 4.60
N ARG A 116 -30.71 2.04 4.12
CA ARG A 116 -29.26 1.90 4.38
C ARG A 116 -28.91 2.63 5.67
N VAL A 117 -28.01 2.05 6.43
CA VAL A 117 -27.47 2.60 7.66
C VAL A 117 -25.95 2.56 7.61
N LEU A 118 -25.31 3.51 8.27
CA LEU A 118 -23.88 3.49 8.51
C LEU A 118 -23.64 2.72 9.80
N ILE A 119 -22.78 1.71 9.75
CA ILE A 119 -22.29 0.95 10.90
C ILE A 119 -20.81 1.31 11.08
N GLY A 120 -20.42 1.64 12.30
CA GLY A 120 -19.11 2.19 12.61
C GLY A 120 -19.11 3.72 12.70
N LYS A 121 -17.98 4.28 13.11
CA LYS A 121 -17.78 5.74 13.21
C LYS A 121 -17.56 6.30 11.81
N LYS A 122 -18.05 7.51 11.53
CA LYS A 122 -17.89 8.21 10.26
C LYS A 122 -16.43 8.64 9.99
N GLU A 123 -15.58 7.66 9.94
CA GLU A 123 -14.14 7.71 9.69
C GLU A 123 -13.75 6.39 9.01
N ASP A 124 -12.49 6.03 9.02
CA ASP A 124 -12.04 4.71 8.61
C ASP A 124 -12.70 3.60 9.47
N GLY A 125 -12.99 2.44 8.86
CA GLY A 125 -13.66 1.33 9.53
C GLY A 125 -15.18 1.46 9.67
N CYS A 126 -15.85 2.31 8.88
CA CYS A 126 -17.30 2.35 8.79
C CYS A 126 -17.81 1.78 7.44
N TYR A 127 -19.00 1.15 7.51
CA TYR A 127 -19.59 0.49 6.34
C TYR A 127 -21.07 0.83 6.19
N VAL A 128 -21.48 1.10 4.96
CA VAL A 128 -22.90 1.31 4.64
C VAL A 128 -23.55 -0.02 4.36
N MET A 129 -24.51 -0.40 5.20
CA MET A 129 -25.22 -1.69 5.12
C MET A 129 -26.72 -1.49 5.00
N LEU A 130 -27.45 -2.51 4.57
CA LEU A 130 -28.91 -2.53 4.73
C LEU A 130 -29.23 -2.65 6.23
N ASN A 131 -30.21 -1.87 6.68
CA ASN A 131 -30.74 -2.02 8.03
C ASN A 131 -31.66 -3.27 8.09
N ASP A 132 -31.02 -4.43 7.99
CA ASP A 132 -31.66 -5.75 7.97
C ASP A 132 -30.87 -6.72 8.83
N PHE A 133 -30.85 -6.45 10.12
CA PHE A 133 -30.14 -7.26 11.13
C PHE A 133 -31.05 -8.29 11.80
N GLU A 134 -32.30 -8.35 11.39
CA GLU A 134 -33.27 -9.34 11.89
C GLU A 134 -32.77 -10.75 11.53
N ASN A 135 -32.77 -11.63 12.52
CA ASN A 135 -32.27 -13.02 12.40
C ASN A 135 -30.73 -13.15 12.16
N ILE A 136 -29.97 -12.10 12.25
CA ILE A 136 -28.52 -12.18 12.28
C ILE A 136 -28.04 -12.25 13.72
N LYS A 137 -27.38 -13.35 14.09
CA LYS A 137 -26.84 -13.58 15.43
C LYS A 137 -25.31 -13.52 15.48
N ILE A 138 -24.66 -13.69 14.34
CA ILE A 138 -23.21 -13.86 14.24
C ILE A 138 -22.65 -12.89 13.21
N ALA A 139 -21.57 -12.23 13.59
CA ALA A 139 -20.72 -11.48 12.68
C ALA A 139 -19.27 -11.94 12.82
N TYR A 140 -18.59 -12.01 11.71
CA TYR A 140 -17.14 -12.18 11.63
C TYR A 140 -16.49 -10.86 11.24
N SER A 141 -15.57 -10.39 12.07
CA SER A 141 -14.79 -9.18 11.84
C SER A 141 -13.31 -9.53 11.78
N ILE A 142 -12.72 -9.34 10.61
CA ILE A 142 -11.35 -9.74 10.31
C ILE A 142 -10.56 -8.50 9.93
N GLY A 143 -9.37 -8.30 10.57
CA GLY A 143 -8.58 -7.09 10.44
C GLY A 143 -9.19 -5.94 11.23
N ILE A 144 -8.84 -5.84 12.50
CA ILE A 144 -9.52 -4.97 13.47
C ILE A 144 -8.66 -3.75 13.76
N ARG A 145 -7.36 -3.98 13.98
CA ARG A 145 -6.43 -2.99 14.50
C ARG A 145 -6.99 -2.36 15.80
N ASP A 146 -7.17 -1.05 15.80
CA ASP A 146 -7.72 -0.23 16.90
C ASP A 146 -9.14 0.31 16.62
N LEU A 147 -9.72 -0.07 15.46
CA LEU A 147 -10.98 0.48 14.94
C LEU A 147 -12.16 -0.48 15.20
N ILE A 148 -12.67 -0.48 16.42
CA ILE A 148 -13.72 -1.39 16.87
C ILE A 148 -15.15 -0.82 16.84
N GLN A 149 -15.35 0.37 16.27
CA GLN A 149 -16.68 0.99 16.33
C GLN A 149 -17.73 0.21 15.53
N PHE A 150 -17.34 -0.37 14.40
CA PHE A 150 -18.20 -1.28 13.64
C PHE A 150 -18.65 -2.48 14.49
N ASP A 151 -17.70 -3.08 15.19
CA ASP A 151 -17.94 -4.25 16.05
C ASP A 151 -18.85 -3.91 17.23
N LYS A 152 -18.65 -2.73 17.82
CA LYS A 152 -19.52 -2.23 18.89
C LYS A 152 -20.95 -2.03 18.42
N ASP A 153 -21.15 -1.41 17.27
CA ASP A 153 -22.47 -1.14 16.73
C ASP A 153 -23.24 -2.45 16.41
N LEU A 154 -22.53 -3.52 16.05
CA LEU A 154 -23.11 -4.85 15.90
C LEU A 154 -23.43 -5.51 17.26
N ALA A 155 -22.51 -5.42 18.21
CA ALA A 155 -22.70 -5.91 19.57
C ALA A 155 -23.87 -5.22 20.27
N ASP A 156 -24.07 -3.92 20.06
CA ASP A 156 -25.21 -3.15 20.58
C ASP A 156 -26.56 -3.63 20.00
N LYS A 157 -26.55 -4.35 18.88
CA LYS A 157 -27.72 -5.03 18.31
C LYS A 157 -27.90 -6.46 18.85
N GLY A 158 -27.05 -6.91 19.78
CA GLY A 158 -27.07 -8.24 20.33
C GLY A 158 -26.48 -9.32 19.43
N ILE A 159 -25.62 -8.93 18.50
CA ILE A 159 -24.91 -9.83 17.59
C ILE A 159 -23.58 -10.23 18.20
N ASP A 160 -23.30 -11.53 18.26
CA ASP A 160 -21.98 -12.06 18.65
C ASP A 160 -20.95 -11.78 17.55
N VAL A 161 -19.88 -11.06 17.89
CA VAL A 161 -18.84 -10.63 16.94
C VAL A 161 -17.58 -11.45 17.17
N TYR A 162 -17.29 -12.34 16.23
CA TYR A 162 -16.08 -13.16 16.21
C TYR A 162 -14.96 -12.39 15.50
N MET A 163 -14.00 -11.95 16.29
CA MET A 163 -12.99 -10.98 15.90
C MET A 163 -11.63 -11.66 15.70
N TYR A 164 -11.00 -11.41 14.55
CA TYR A 164 -9.72 -12.03 14.17
C TYR A 164 -8.73 -11.00 13.72
N ASP A 165 -7.58 -10.94 14.40
CA ASP A 165 -6.47 -10.11 14.03
C ASP A 165 -5.18 -10.64 14.68
N HIS A 166 -4.18 -10.97 13.89
CA HIS A 166 -2.90 -11.48 14.39
C HIS A 166 -1.90 -10.37 14.69
N THR A 167 -2.18 -9.14 14.27
CA THR A 167 -1.27 -8.00 14.39
C THR A 167 -1.35 -7.29 15.74
N ILE A 168 -2.49 -7.39 16.42
CA ILE A 168 -2.71 -6.78 17.73
C ILE A 168 -2.53 -7.81 18.86
N ASN A 169 -2.21 -7.32 20.06
CA ASN A 169 -2.01 -8.17 21.23
C ASN A 169 -3.25 -8.27 22.13
N LYS A 170 -4.13 -7.29 22.05
CA LYS A 170 -5.39 -7.24 22.81
C LYS A 170 -6.37 -6.30 22.11
N LEU A 171 -7.65 -6.48 22.36
CA LEU A 171 -8.66 -5.52 21.93
C LEU A 171 -8.54 -4.20 22.71
N PRO A 172 -8.81 -3.06 22.09
CA PRO A 172 -8.85 -1.76 22.78
C PRO A 172 -10.05 -1.62 23.72
N TYR A 173 -11.05 -2.48 23.58
CA TYR A 173 -12.27 -2.47 24.40
C TYR A 173 -12.81 -3.89 24.55
N GLU A 174 -13.38 -4.22 25.71
CA GLU A 174 -14.02 -5.50 26.00
C GLU A 174 -15.54 -5.39 25.94
N ASN A 175 -16.19 -6.37 25.38
CA ASN A 175 -17.65 -6.48 25.32
C ASN A 175 -18.05 -7.95 25.46
N LYS A 176 -19.17 -8.22 26.12
CA LYS A 176 -19.69 -9.60 26.31
C LYS A 176 -20.00 -10.34 25.00
N TYR A 177 -20.23 -9.60 23.92
CA TYR A 177 -20.48 -10.13 22.59
C TYR A 177 -19.20 -10.25 21.73
N PHE A 178 -18.01 -9.90 22.26
CA PHE A 178 -16.76 -10.00 21.53
C PHE A 178 -16.06 -11.33 21.80
N HIS A 179 -15.78 -12.06 20.74
CA HIS A 179 -15.06 -13.33 20.76
C HIS A 179 -13.75 -13.18 19.98
N TRP A 180 -12.74 -12.59 20.61
CA TRP A 180 -11.47 -12.26 19.94
C TRP A 180 -10.47 -13.40 19.95
N LYS A 181 -9.78 -13.57 18.84
CA LYS A 181 -8.64 -14.48 18.68
C LYS A 181 -7.49 -13.79 17.95
N LYS A 182 -6.27 -13.92 18.51
CA LYS A 182 -5.05 -13.45 17.86
C LYS A 182 -4.63 -14.37 16.72
N ILE A 183 -5.43 -14.44 15.66
CA ILE A 183 -5.26 -15.31 14.50
C ILE A 183 -5.52 -14.47 13.26
N GLY A 184 -4.69 -14.63 12.22
CA GLY A 184 -4.93 -14.08 10.89
C GLY A 184 -5.80 -14.99 10.04
N ILE A 185 -6.48 -14.41 9.07
CA ILE A 185 -7.25 -15.14 8.06
C ILE A 185 -6.60 -14.95 6.71
N GLY A 186 -6.51 -16.00 5.91
CA GLY A 186 -5.90 -15.98 4.58
C GLY A 186 -6.29 -17.20 3.76
N GLY A 187 -5.65 -17.39 2.61
CA GLY A 187 -5.86 -18.56 1.74
C GLY A 187 -5.12 -19.82 2.23
N ASN A 188 -5.38 -20.95 1.56
CA ASN A 188 -4.74 -22.24 1.88
C ASN A 188 -3.21 -22.19 1.74
N SER A 189 -2.69 -21.45 0.77
CA SER A 189 -1.24 -21.26 0.56
C SER A 189 -0.55 -20.47 1.68
N GLU A 190 -1.34 -19.71 2.44
CA GLU A 190 -0.87 -18.85 3.52
C GLU A 190 -1.00 -19.49 4.90
N ARG A 191 -1.50 -20.73 4.97
CA ARG A 191 -1.63 -21.47 6.24
C ARG A 191 -0.29 -21.58 6.96
N LYS A 192 -0.21 -20.92 8.09
CA LYS A 192 0.89 -20.95 9.04
C LYS A 192 0.31 -21.04 10.44
N TYR A 193 1.18 -21.16 11.44
CA TYR A 193 0.76 -21.31 12.84
C TYR A 193 -0.32 -20.33 13.31
N ASN A 194 -0.34 -19.09 12.78
CA ASN A 194 -1.29 -18.05 13.18
C ASN A 194 -2.23 -17.61 12.06
N ILE A 195 -2.33 -18.35 10.96
CA ILE A 195 -3.23 -18.02 9.85
C ILE A 195 -4.14 -19.22 9.57
N GLN A 196 -5.44 -18.98 9.51
CA GLN A 196 -6.49 -19.95 9.20
C GLN A 196 -7.27 -19.53 7.96
N THR A 197 -7.96 -20.45 7.34
CA THR A 197 -8.93 -20.12 6.29
C THR A 197 -10.28 -19.70 6.90
N ILE A 198 -11.12 -19.06 6.10
CA ILE A 198 -12.49 -18.72 6.50
C ILE A 198 -13.27 -20.00 6.85
N GLU A 199 -13.07 -21.08 6.11
CA GLU A 199 -13.72 -22.37 6.38
C GLU A 199 -13.30 -22.96 7.74
N ASP A 200 -12.00 -22.91 8.06
CA ASP A 200 -11.52 -23.34 9.39
C ASP A 200 -12.10 -22.48 10.51
N MET A 201 -12.19 -21.18 10.29
CA MET A 201 -12.76 -20.23 11.24
C MET A 201 -14.24 -20.58 11.56
N ILE A 202 -15.06 -20.80 10.54
CA ILE A 202 -16.46 -21.18 10.67
C ILE A 202 -16.59 -22.55 11.33
N LYS A 203 -15.76 -23.52 10.94
CA LYS A 203 -15.73 -24.86 11.53
C LYS A 203 -15.35 -24.85 13.00
N ASN A 204 -14.28 -24.12 13.35
CA ASN A 204 -13.76 -24.06 14.72
C ASN A 204 -14.71 -23.37 15.68
N ASN A 205 -15.54 -22.46 15.19
CA ASN A 205 -16.62 -21.83 15.97
C ASN A 205 -17.95 -22.64 15.93
N ARG A 206 -18.00 -23.75 15.20
CA ARG A 206 -19.20 -24.62 15.06
C ARG A 206 -20.38 -23.95 14.35
N HIS A 207 -20.12 -22.97 13.49
CA HIS A 207 -21.13 -22.18 12.80
C HIS A 207 -21.48 -22.69 11.39
N LYS A 208 -21.12 -23.93 11.04
CA LYS A 208 -21.40 -24.52 9.71
C LYS A 208 -22.89 -24.59 9.34
N LYS A 209 -23.79 -24.53 10.32
CA LYS A 209 -25.22 -24.57 10.11
C LYS A 209 -25.89 -23.20 10.08
N GLU A 210 -25.16 -22.16 10.43
CA GLU A 210 -25.66 -20.79 10.44
C GLU A 210 -25.66 -20.24 9.01
N LYS A 211 -26.81 -19.69 8.59
CA LYS A 211 -26.99 -19.20 7.22
C LYS A 211 -26.96 -17.67 7.12
N ASN A 212 -27.31 -16.99 8.20
CA ASN A 212 -27.41 -15.54 8.24
C ASN A 212 -26.27 -14.98 9.10
N MET A 213 -25.14 -14.71 8.47
CA MET A 213 -23.95 -14.17 9.12
C MET A 213 -23.48 -12.91 8.39
N ILE A 214 -22.83 -12.02 9.12
CA ILE A 214 -22.09 -10.88 8.54
C ILE A 214 -20.62 -11.25 8.46
N LEU A 215 -19.99 -10.96 7.34
CA LEU A 215 -18.54 -11.00 7.17
C LEU A 215 -18.03 -9.58 6.86
N LYS A 216 -17.21 -9.03 7.75
CA LYS A 216 -16.36 -7.86 7.49
C LYS A 216 -14.92 -8.35 7.41
N MET A 217 -14.22 -8.01 6.34
CA MET A 217 -12.83 -8.38 6.14
C MET A 217 -12.05 -7.21 5.55
N ASP A 218 -10.95 -6.86 6.21
CA ASP A 218 -10.05 -5.77 5.83
C ASP A 218 -8.63 -6.17 6.26
N ILE A 219 -7.95 -6.92 5.41
CA ILE A 219 -6.68 -7.61 5.69
C ILE A 219 -5.59 -7.36 4.65
N GLU A 220 -5.62 -6.14 4.08
CA GLU A 220 -4.53 -5.60 3.28
C GLU A 220 -4.16 -6.50 2.08
N SER A 221 -5.16 -6.82 1.26
CA SER A 221 -5.09 -7.62 0.01
C SER A 221 -5.10 -9.16 0.19
N ALA A 222 -5.07 -9.69 1.40
CA ALA A 222 -5.21 -11.14 1.62
C ALA A 222 -6.66 -11.64 1.44
N GLU A 223 -7.63 -10.71 1.32
CA GLU A 223 -9.05 -11.02 1.06
C GLU A 223 -9.24 -11.91 -0.16
N TRP A 224 -8.52 -11.62 -1.24
CA TRP A 224 -8.67 -12.33 -2.50
C TRP A 224 -8.28 -13.80 -2.37
N ASN A 225 -7.17 -14.09 -1.71
CA ASN A 225 -6.74 -15.47 -1.46
C ASN A 225 -7.71 -16.19 -0.52
N ALA A 226 -8.14 -15.49 0.54
CA ALA A 226 -9.08 -16.06 1.51
C ALA A 226 -10.45 -16.38 0.88
N LEU A 227 -10.96 -15.49 0.01
CA LEU A 227 -12.24 -15.68 -0.68
C LEU A 227 -12.17 -16.71 -1.80
N ASN A 228 -11.06 -16.79 -2.54
CA ASN A 228 -10.88 -17.76 -3.63
C ASN A 228 -10.88 -19.20 -3.12
N ASP A 229 -10.47 -19.42 -1.90
CA ASP A 229 -10.33 -20.74 -1.31
C ASP A 229 -11.56 -21.19 -0.48
N ILE A 230 -12.63 -20.39 -0.45
CA ILE A 230 -13.88 -20.79 0.20
C ILE A 230 -14.61 -21.81 -0.67
N SER A 231 -15.03 -22.91 -0.06
CA SER A 231 -15.91 -23.87 -0.75
C SER A 231 -17.33 -23.31 -0.96
N GLU A 232 -17.97 -23.67 -2.08
CA GLU A 232 -19.35 -23.26 -2.36
C GLU A 232 -20.34 -23.60 -1.24
N ASN A 233 -20.09 -24.67 -0.49
CA ASN A 233 -20.95 -25.10 0.62
C ASN A 233 -20.96 -24.10 1.79
N ILE A 234 -19.95 -23.27 1.91
CA ILE A 234 -19.88 -22.21 2.94
C ILE A 234 -20.55 -20.93 2.46
N LEU A 235 -20.57 -20.70 1.13
CA LEU A 235 -21.18 -19.51 0.53
C LEU A 235 -22.71 -19.62 0.34
N ARG A 236 -23.29 -20.80 0.53
CA ARG A 236 -24.74 -21.10 0.40
C ARG A 236 -25.39 -21.21 1.76
#